data_81c9fb2a9e849eab131241c8185bb905
#
_entry.id   81c9fb2a9e849eab131241c8185bb905
#
_cell.length_a   1.000
_cell.length_b   1.000
_cell.length_c   1.000
_cell.angle_alpha   90.00
_cell.angle_beta   90.00
_cell.angle_gamma   90.00
#
_symmetry.space_group_name_H-M   'P 1'
#
loop_
_entity.id
_entity.type
_entity.pdbx_description
1 polymer ?
#
loop_
_entity_poly.entity_id
_entity_poly.type
_entity_poly.pdbx_seq_one_letter_code
_entity_poly.pdbx_strand_id
1 'polypeptide(L)'
;MLLVFLNQRLRGWSKKNIKQRLQSGCVVVNGKATTQFDQSLAIDDLVEVLPKGSSRVVKREKGALDILFKDDDIVVINKPVGLLSVASSSEKHKHALEMLRQQLSTKRTEVKLWPAHRLDRETSGVLLFAT
;
A
#
# COMPACT_ATOMS: atom_id res chain seq x y z
N MET A 1 -0.34 21.97 -9.54
CA MET A 1 -0.70 20.62 -10.05
C MET A 1 0.55 19.87 -10.47
N LEU A 2 0.75 18.69 -9.98
CA LEU A 2 1.96 17.88 -10.14
C LEU A 2 2.35 17.64 -11.61
N LEU A 3 1.41 17.22 -12.46
CA LEU A 3 1.71 16.95 -13.87
C LEU A 3 2.21 18.18 -14.63
N VAL A 4 1.63 19.35 -14.35
CA VAL A 4 2.06 20.62 -14.95
C VAL A 4 3.49 20.95 -14.52
N PHE A 5 3.78 20.81 -13.24
CA PHE A 5 5.11 21.03 -12.67
C PHE A 5 6.15 20.10 -13.30
N LEU A 6 5.85 18.78 -13.43
CA LEU A 6 6.75 17.82 -14.05
C LEU A 6 7.03 18.15 -15.52
N ASN A 7 6.00 18.54 -16.28
CA ASN A 7 6.18 18.95 -17.69
C ASN A 7 7.05 20.20 -17.85
N GLN A 8 6.99 21.12 -16.91
CA GLN A 8 7.81 22.34 -16.92
C GLN A 8 9.26 22.09 -16.50
N ARG A 9 9.50 21.20 -15.55
CA ARG A 9 10.82 20.94 -14.97
C ARG A 9 11.61 19.87 -15.73
N LEU A 10 10.96 18.85 -16.26
CA LEU A 10 11.61 17.78 -17.02
C LEU A 10 11.69 18.12 -18.52
N ARG A 11 12.41 19.21 -18.82
CA ARG A 11 12.68 19.61 -20.22
C ARG A 11 13.48 18.50 -20.91
N GLY A 12 13.01 18.04 -22.06
CA GLY A 12 13.61 16.92 -22.81
C GLY A 12 12.93 15.56 -22.57
N TRP A 13 12.00 15.47 -21.63
CA TRP A 13 11.16 14.27 -21.48
C TRP A 13 9.87 14.42 -22.29
N SER A 14 9.47 13.36 -22.98
CA SER A 14 8.18 13.36 -23.64
C SER A 14 7.03 13.33 -22.63
N LYS A 15 5.92 14.00 -22.93
CA LYS A 15 4.71 13.98 -22.10
C LYS A 15 4.23 12.55 -21.81
N LYS A 16 4.45 11.62 -22.74
CA LYS A 16 4.14 10.19 -22.59
C LYS A 16 5.00 9.56 -21.49
N ASN A 17 6.31 9.83 -21.48
CA ASN A 17 7.23 9.30 -20.48
C ASN A 17 6.91 9.84 -19.08
N ILE A 18 6.60 11.12 -18.95
CA ILE A 18 6.21 11.74 -17.67
C ILE A 18 4.93 11.10 -17.12
N LYS A 19 3.89 10.96 -17.97
CA LYS A 19 2.65 10.28 -17.57
C LYS A 19 2.89 8.82 -17.18
N GLN A 20 3.72 8.11 -17.92
CA GLN A 20 4.04 6.71 -17.61
C GLN A 20 4.78 6.57 -16.27
N ARG A 21 5.72 7.47 -15.97
CA ARG A 21 6.41 7.48 -14.66
C ARG A 21 5.44 7.75 -13.51
N LEU A 22 4.54 8.69 -13.69
CA LEU A 22 3.52 9.00 -12.70
C LEU A 22 2.56 7.82 -12.50
N GLN A 23 2.03 7.24 -13.58
CA GLN A 23 1.14 6.07 -13.50
C GLN A 23 1.79 4.84 -12.88
N SER A 24 3.09 4.65 -13.09
CA SER A 24 3.84 3.54 -12.49
C SER A 24 4.27 3.81 -11.04
N GLY A 25 3.89 4.95 -10.43
CA GLY A 25 4.26 5.28 -9.06
C GLY A 25 5.75 5.58 -8.86
N CYS A 26 6.43 5.99 -9.93
CA CYS A 26 7.83 6.42 -9.87
C CYS A 26 7.99 7.91 -9.53
N VAL A 27 6.92 8.61 -9.19
CA VAL A 27 6.96 10.00 -8.72
C VAL A 27 6.65 10.02 -7.22
N VAL A 28 7.51 10.70 -6.48
CA VAL A 28 7.45 10.80 -5.02
C VAL A 28 7.33 12.28 -4.65
N VAL A 29 6.39 12.62 -3.78
CA VAL A 29 6.23 13.96 -3.22
C VAL A 29 6.39 13.86 -1.71
N ASN A 30 7.37 14.55 -1.15
CA ASN A 30 7.71 14.52 0.29
C ASN A 30 7.85 13.09 0.84
N GLY A 31 8.54 12.22 0.11
CA GLY A 31 8.77 10.83 0.50
C GLY A 31 7.59 9.88 0.25
N LYS A 32 6.42 10.38 -0.20
CA LYS A 32 5.25 9.56 -0.56
C LYS A 32 5.12 9.41 -2.06
N ALA A 33 5.10 8.17 -2.55
CA ALA A 33 4.85 7.91 -3.94
C ALA A 33 3.39 8.21 -4.31
N THR A 34 3.19 8.82 -5.47
CA THR A 34 1.86 9.19 -5.96
C THR A 34 1.68 8.79 -7.42
N THR A 35 0.42 8.53 -7.78
CA THR A 35 -0.01 8.35 -9.17
C THR A 35 -1.00 9.44 -9.59
N GLN A 36 -1.31 10.37 -8.67
CA GLN A 36 -2.26 11.45 -8.91
C GLN A 36 -1.60 12.58 -9.73
N PHE A 37 -2.09 12.79 -10.94
CA PHE A 37 -1.58 13.81 -11.86
C PHE A 37 -2.03 15.23 -11.49
N ASP A 38 -3.15 15.37 -10.79
CA ASP A 38 -3.79 16.61 -10.36
C ASP A 38 -3.45 17.01 -8.92
N GLN A 39 -2.56 16.25 -8.25
CA GLN A 39 -2.12 16.56 -6.90
C GLN A 39 -1.60 18.00 -6.82
N SER A 40 -2.13 18.77 -5.88
CA SER A 40 -1.63 20.12 -5.57
C SER A 40 -0.24 20.03 -4.94
N LEU A 41 0.63 20.96 -5.33
CA LEU A 41 1.95 21.13 -4.74
C LEU A 41 1.99 22.46 -3.97
N ALA A 42 2.55 22.42 -2.78
CA ALA A 42 2.89 23.61 -2.01
C ALA A 42 4.30 24.13 -2.38
N ILE A 43 4.61 25.34 -1.91
CA ILE A 43 5.98 25.85 -1.93
C ILE A 43 6.81 24.94 -1.00
N ASP A 44 8.03 24.61 -1.40
CA ASP A 44 8.96 23.73 -0.69
C ASP A 44 8.63 22.21 -0.74
N ASP A 45 7.60 21.79 -1.47
CA ASP A 45 7.41 20.36 -1.72
C ASP A 45 8.57 19.75 -2.51
N LEU A 46 9.16 18.69 -1.97
CA LEU A 46 10.21 17.93 -2.62
C LEU A 46 9.59 16.89 -3.58
N VAL A 47 9.86 17.05 -4.88
CA VAL A 47 9.37 16.12 -5.90
C VAL A 47 10.54 15.34 -6.48
N GLU A 48 10.52 14.02 -6.33
CA GLU A 48 11.52 13.09 -6.87
C GLU A 48 10.91 12.25 -7.98
N VAL A 49 11.69 12.01 -9.04
CA VAL A 49 11.33 11.08 -10.12
C VAL A 49 12.29 9.91 -10.11
N LEU A 50 11.79 8.73 -9.77
CA LEU A 50 12.59 7.52 -9.66
C LEU A 50 12.81 6.85 -11.02
N PRO A 51 13.86 6.03 -11.18
CA PRO A 51 14.10 5.22 -12.35
C PRO A 51 12.90 4.30 -12.66
N LYS A 52 12.78 3.87 -13.91
CA LYS A 52 11.74 2.92 -14.32
C LYS A 52 11.91 1.60 -13.56
N GLY A 53 10.82 1.11 -12.96
CA GLY A 53 10.83 -0.10 -12.14
C GLY A 53 11.10 0.13 -10.65
N SER A 54 11.48 1.35 -10.24
CA SER A 54 11.71 1.72 -8.83
C SER A 54 10.48 2.28 -8.15
N SER A 55 9.28 1.80 -8.52
CA SER A 55 8.04 2.28 -7.90
C SER A 55 8.04 2.05 -6.39
N ARG A 56 7.80 3.13 -5.63
CA ARG A 56 7.54 3.06 -4.18
C ARG A 56 6.04 2.98 -3.88
N VAL A 57 5.20 3.05 -4.89
CA VAL A 57 3.78 2.71 -4.73
C VAL A 57 3.70 1.20 -4.65
N VAL A 58 3.47 0.69 -3.47
CA VAL A 58 2.94 -0.66 -3.34
C VAL A 58 1.60 -0.63 -4.06
N LYS A 59 1.50 -1.31 -5.22
CA LYS A 59 0.20 -1.56 -5.85
C LYS A 59 -0.62 -2.32 -4.82
N ARG A 60 -1.49 -1.61 -4.11
CA ARG A 60 -2.49 -2.26 -3.29
C ARG A 60 -3.43 -2.96 -4.26
N GLU A 61 -3.36 -4.27 -4.32
CA GLU A 61 -4.42 -5.05 -4.96
C GLU A 61 -5.74 -4.65 -4.30
N LYS A 62 -6.79 -4.47 -5.10
CA LYS A 62 -8.12 -4.15 -4.57
C LYS A 62 -8.48 -5.20 -3.52
N GLY A 63 -8.61 -4.77 -2.27
CA GLY A 63 -8.88 -5.66 -1.13
C GLY A 63 -7.66 -6.10 -0.32
N ALA A 64 -6.43 -5.73 -0.72
CA ALA A 64 -5.25 -6.02 0.08
C ALA A 64 -5.24 -5.23 1.39
N LEU A 65 -4.79 -5.88 2.47
CA LEU A 65 -4.62 -5.26 3.76
C LEU A 65 -3.37 -4.37 3.79
N ASP A 66 -3.45 -3.29 4.53
CA ASP A 66 -2.37 -2.33 4.71
C ASP A 66 -1.36 -2.85 5.75
N ILE A 67 -0.22 -3.35 5.28
CA ILE A 67 0.86 -3.85 6.14
C ILE A 67 1.70 -2.65 6.59
N LEU A 68 1.71 -2.39 7.90
CA LEU A 68 2.48 -1.31 8.52
C LEU A 68 3.91 -1.73 8.84
N PHE A 69 4.09 -3.00 9.22
CA PHE A 69 5.38 -3.58 9.56
C PHE A 69 5.37 -5.09 9.33
N LYS A 70 6.51 -5.66 8.96
CA LYS A 70 6.71 -7.11 8.84
C LYS A 70 8.18 -7.44 9.05
N ASP A 71 8.44 -8.45 9.88
CA ASP A 71 9.73 -9.13 10.02
C ASP A 71 9.53 -10.67 10.04
N ASP A 72 10.51 -11.39 10.58
CA ASP A 72 10.46 -12.85 10.64
C ASP A 72 9.53 -13.38 11.75
N ASP A 73 9.20 -12.56 12.74
CA ASP A 73 8.42 -12.95 13.94
C ASP A 73 7.00 -12.39 13.93
N ILE A 74 6.79 -11.20 13.35
CA ILE A 74 5.51 -10.50 13.42
C ILE A 74 5.12 -9.83 12.09
N VAL A 75 3.81 -9.71 11.91
CA VAL A 75 3.20 -8.86 10.87
C VAL A 75 2.18 -7.93 11.53
N VAL A 76 2.28 -6.65 11.23
CA VAL A 76 1.40 -5.60 11.74
C VAL A 76 0.63 -4.97 10.59
N ILE A 77 -0.68 -4.88 10.72
CA ILE A 77 -1.56 -4.28 9.72
C ILE A 77 -2.36 -3.12 10.31
N ASN A 78 -2.81 -2.25 9.44
CA ASN A 78 -3.88 -1.29 9.74
C ASN A 78 -5.22 -1.92 9.33
N LYS A 79 -5.94 -2.50 10.30
CA LYS A 79 -7.23 -3.13 10.03
C LYS A 79 -8.28 -2.07 9.71
N PRO A 80 -8.97 -2.16 8.56
CA PRO A 80 -10.07 -1.26 8.27
C PRO A 80 -11.29 -1.55 9.17
N VAL A 81 -12.13 -0.55 9.36
CA VAL A 81 -13.47 -0.71 9.95
C VAL A 81 -14.32 -1.64 9.09
N GLY A 82 -15.21 -2.38 9.70
CA GLY A 82 -16.11 -3.31 9.01
C GLY A 82 -15.55 -4.70 8.73
N LEU A 83 -14.25 -4.93 9.00
CA LEU A 83 -13.58 -6.22 8.82
C LEU A 83 -13.38 -6.93 10.16
N LEU A 84 -13.72 -8.21 10.21
CA LEU A 84 -13.39 -9.08 11.36
C LEU A 84 -11.89 -9.33 11.44
N SER A 85 -11.36 -9.44 12.67
CA SER A 85 -9.94 -9.82 12.89
C SER A 85 -9.70 -11.29 12.58
N VAL A 86 -10.59 -12.15 13.05
CA VAL A 86 -10.54 -13.61 12.89
C VAL A 86 -11.92 -14.15 12.48
N ALA A 87 -11.98 -15.44 12.11
CA ALA A 87 -13.22 -16.09 11.76
C ALA A 87 -14.29 -15.98 12.86
N SER A 88 -15.55 -15.92 12.47
CA SER A 88 -16.70 -16.07 13.35
C SER A 88 -17.58 -17.23 12.87
N SER A 89 -18.62 -17.54 13.63
CA SER A 89 -19.61 -18.55 13.23
C SER A 89 -20.31 -18.22 11.91
N SER A 90 -20.48 -16.94 11.61
CA SER A 90 -21.18 -16.45 10.42
C SER A 90 -20.26 -16.08 9.26
N GLU A 91 -18.96 -15.81 9.51
CA GLU A 91 -18.01 -15.42 8.48
C GLU A 91 -16.68 -16.17 8.66
N LYS A 92 -16.45 -17.15 7.81
CA LYS A 92 -15.28 -18.05 7.89
C LYS A 92 -14.11 -17.63 7.02
N HIS A 93 -14.34 -16.82 5.99
CA HIS A 93 -13.32 -16.53 4.97
C HIS A 93 -12.95 -15.06 4.85
N LYS A 94 -13.90 -14.16 5.07
CA LYS A 94 -13.68 -12.71 4.92
C LYS A 94 -13.32 -12.05 6.24
N HIS A 95 -12.11 -12.34 6.72
CA HIS A 95 -11.55 -11.72 7.91
C HIS A 95 -10.05 -11.44 7.75
N ALA A 96 -9.50 -10.56 8.58
CA ALA A 96 -8.13 -10.06 8.41
C ALA A 96 -7.08 -11.16 8.40
N LEU A 97 -7.17 -12.14 9.29
CA LEU A 97 -6.21 -13.25 9.37
C LEU A 97 -6.13 -14.05 8.05
N GLU A 98 -7.27 -14.43 7.48
CA GLU A 98 -7.31 -15.21 6.25
C GLU A 98 -6.86 -14.39 5.03
N MET A 99 -7.34 -13.14 4.94
CA MET A 99 -6.93 -12.23 3.88
C MET A 99 -5.42 -11.97 3.91
N LEU A 100 -4.84 -11.82 5.11
CA LEU A 100 -3.40 -11.61 5.26
C LEU A 100 -2.60 -12.86 4.92
N ARG A 101 -3.07 -14.06 5.31
CA ARG A 101 -2.46 -15.34 4.88
C ARG A 101 -2.42 -15.44 3.36
N GLN A 102 -3.52 -15.19 2.69
CA GLN A 102 -3.61 -15.23 1.23
C GLN A 102 -2.70 -14.18 0.58
N GLN A 103 -2.64 -12.97 1.14
CA GLN A 103 -1.81 -11.87 0.63
C GLN A 103 -0.31 -12.17 0.74
N LEU A 104 0.13 -12.85 1.80
CA LEU A 104 1.53 -13.15 2.06
C LEU A 104 1.97 -14.50 1.50
N SER A 105 1.05 -15.43 1.24
CA SER A 105 1.36 -16.74 0.66
C SER A 105 1.67 -16.64 -0.83
N THR A 106 2.54 -17.50 -1.29
CA THR A 106 2.90 -17.66 -2.70
C THR A 106 2.47 -19.04 -3.19
N LYS A 107 2.57 -19.31 -4.49
CA LYS A 107 2.30 -20.64 -5.07
C LYS A 107 3.17 -21.75 -4.47
N ARG A 108 4.32 -21.40 -3.86
CA ARG A 108 5.30 -22.35 -3.31
C ARG A 108 5.39 -22.34 -1.80
N THR A 109 4.85 -21.30 -1.13
CA THR A 109 5.01 -21.14 0.32
C THR A 109 3.72 -20.64 0.93
N GLU A 110 3.14 -21.45 1.80
CA GLU A 110 2.00 -21.06 2.63
C GLU A 110 2.51 -20.40 3.90
N VAL A 111 2.01 -19.22 4.21
CA VAL A 111 2.36 -18.46 5.41
C VAL A 111 1.39 -18.81 6.53
N LYS A 112 1.93 -19.28 7.65
CA LYS A 112 1.16 -19.50 8.88
C LYS A 112 1.17 -18.22 9.70
N LEU A 113 0.02 -17.81 10.21
CA LEU A 113 -0.15 -16.63 11.03
C LEU A 113 -1.07 -16.94 12.21
N TRP A 114 -0.75 -16.38 13.36
CA TRP A 114 -1.53 -16.49 14.57
C TRP A 114 -1.88 -15.08 15.10
N PRO A 115 -3.13 -14.82 15.46
CA PRO A 115 -3.51 -13.53 16.02
C PRO A 115 -2.91 -13.37 17.43
N ALA A 116 -2.17 -12.30 17.65
CA ALA A 116 -1.68 -11.94 18.99
C ALA A 116 -2.78 -11.30 19.84
N HIS A 117 -3.69 -10.59 19.21
CA HIS A 117 -4.89 -9.99 19.79
C HIS A 117 -5.97 -9.82 18.73
N ARG A 118 -7.09 -9.26 19.08
CA ARG A 118 -8.18 -8.99 18.15
C ARG A 118 -8.75 -7.58 18.36
N LEU A 119 -9.26 -7.00 17.28
CA LEU A 119 -10.10 -5.81 17.28
C LEU A 119 -11.50 -6.20 16.80
N ASP A 120 -12.51 -5.51 17.29
CA ASP A 120 -13.88 -5.72 16.88
C ASP A 120 -14.09 -5.33 15.41
N ARG A 121 -15.16 -5.81 14.78
CA ARG A 121 -15.51 -5.51 13.40
C ARG A 121 -15.52 -4.00 13.14
N GLU A 122 -16.16 -3.25 14.01
CA GLU A 122 -16.35 -1.80 13.88
C GLU A 122 -15.15 -0.97 14.37
N THR A 123 -14.10 -1.63 14.85
CA THR A 123 -12.87 -0.99 15.30
C THR A 123 -11.82 -1.08 14.20
N SER A 124 -11.29 0.06 13.77
CA SER A 124 -10.11 0.15 12.92
C SER A 124 -8.85 0.35 13.74
N GLY A 125 -7.69 0.04 13.18
CA GLY A 125 -6.41 0.34 13.81
C GLY A 125 -5.40 -0.80 13.71
N VAL A 126 -4.39 -0.71 14.55
CA VAL A 126 -3.24 -1.61 14.55
C VAL A 126 -3.65 -3.00 15.05
N LEU A 127 -3.39 -4.01 14.22
CA LEU A 127 -3.63 -5.42 14.52
C LEU A 127 -2.36 -6.21 14.23
N LEU A 128 -1.94 -7.04 15.20
CA LEU A 128 -0.68 -7.77 15.18
C LEU A 128 -0.91 -9.27 15.09
N PHE A 129 -0.11 -9.91 14.24
CA PHE A 129 -0.06 -11.37 14.06
C PHE A 129 1.37 -11.85 14.29
N ALA A 130 1.51 -13.05 14.89
CA ALA A 130 2.78 -13.77 14.93
C ALA A 130 2.95 -14.64 13.68
N THR A 131 4.18 -14.82 13.25
CA THR A 131 4.56 -15.70 12.13
C THR A 131 5.08 -17.06 12.59
#